data_ad90159f23fc0131f56bc4a9774951bc
#
_entry.id   ad90159f23fc0131f56bc4a9774951bc
#
_cell.length_a   1.000
_cell.length_b   1.000
_cell.length_c   1.000
_cell.angle_alpha   90.00
_cell.angle_beta   90.00
_cell.angle_gamma   90.00
#
_symmetry.space_group_name_H-M   'P 1'
#
loop_
_entity.id
_entity.type
_entity.pdbx_description
1 polymer ?
#
loop_
_entity_poly.entity_id
_entity_poly.type
_entity_poly.pdbx_seq_one_letter_code
_entity_poly.pdbx_strand_id
1 'polypeptide(L)'
;SVRLADEYTLLITDIVIETEDGRIANLEIQKIGYAFPGQRTACYSADLLLRQYKRVKDRKRRENKKFNYRDLKKVYTIVLFEKSTREFHEIPDKYLHYVEHTYDTGLKLETLQKSVLVALDIFRKNIENRSIENKLEAWLLLLSSDEPERIMELLEKYPEFREIYEEVYQMCRNVEGIMSLFSKELEEMDRNTVSYMIEELEAEVKAAEERAEQERKEREAAEERAEQERQERETAEERAKQEKQEREAAEERAKQQIAELQERIRRLESAKKEELE
;
A
#
# COMPACT_ATOMS: atom_id res chain seq x y z
N SER A 1 26.61 -8.29 -5.71
CA SER A 1 25.62 -7.49 -4.99
C SER A 1 26.33 -6.27 -4.44
N VAL A 2 26.31 -5.18 -5.18
CA VAL A 2 26.75 -3.88 -4.67
C VAL A 2 25.56 -3.29 -3.93
N ARG A 3 25.29 -3.77 -2.71
CA ARG A 3 24.52 -3.01 -1.76
C ARG A 3 25.37 -1.83 -1.34
N LEU A 4 25.10 -0.67 -1.88
CA LEU A 4 25.57 0.58 -1.31
C LEU A 4 24.96 0.69 0.07
N ALA A 5 25.82 0.47 1.08
CA ALA A 5 25.66 0.71 2.51
C ALA A 5 24.22 0.60 3.04
N ASP A 6 23.93 -0.52 3.68
CA ASP A 6 22.89 -0.61 4.70
C ASP A 6 23.09 0.54 5.70
N GLU A 7 22.04 1.28 5.98
CA GLU A 7 21.75 2.16 7.11
C GLU A 7 21.83 3.69 6.99
N TYR A 8 22.46 4.30 5.98
CA TYR A 8 22.53 5.78 5.95
C TYR A 8 22.39 6.42 4.59
N THR A 9 21.61 5.87 3.69
CA THR A 9 21.48 6.55 2.39
C THR A 9 20.05 6.58 1.88
N LEU A 10 19.38 7.67 2.16
CA LEU A 10 18.60 8.36 1.13
C LEU A 10 19.62 8.78 0.02
N LEU A 11 20.14 7.83 -0.72
CA LEU A 11 20.89 8.09 -1.95
C LEU A 11 19.86 8.46 -3.01
N ILE A 12 19.51 9.70 -3.02
CA ILE A 12 18.86 10.37 -4.12
C ILE A 12 19.95 10.54 -5.16
N THR A 13 20.01 9.68 -6.14
CA THR A 13 20.98 9.81 -7.24
C THR A 13 20.30 10.46 -8.41
N ASP A 14 20.33 11.79 -8.45
CA ASP A 14 19.94 12.53 -9.65
C ASP A 14 21.09 12.48 -10.65
N ILE A 15 20.84 11.96 -11.82
CA ILE A 15 21.76 12.04 -12.96
C ILE A 15 21.22 13.11 -13.90
N VAL A 16 21.92 14.24 -13.96
CA VAL A 16 21.57 15.31 -14.90
C VAL A 16 22.43 15.18 -16.16
N ILE A 17 21.78 14.97 -17.29
CA ILE A 17 22.42 14.82 -18.60
C ILE A 17 22.07 16.03 -19.45
N GLU A 18 23.08 16.72 -19.99
CA GLU A 18 22.88 17.70 -21.04
C GLU A 18 23.30 17.10 -22.39
N THR A 19 22.39 17.08 -23.35
CA THR A 19 22.66 16.59 -24.68
C THR A 19 23.33 17.69 -25.52
N GLU A 20 24.05 17.33 -26.60
CA GLU A 20 24.76 18.25 -27.48
C GLU A 20 23.87 19.36 -28.06
N ASP A 21 22.59 19.08 -28.29
CA ASP A 21 21.61 20.05 -28.77
C ASP A 21 21.02 20.95 -27.67
N GLY A 22 21.49 20.80 -26.41
CA GLY A 22 21.14 21.63 -25.26
C GLY A 22 19.83 21.19 -24.55
N ARG A 23 19.28 20.01 -24.86
CA ARG A 23 18.23 19.41 -24.04
C ARG A 23 18.82 18.92 -22.72
N ILE A 24 18.02 18.93 -21.67
CA ILE A 24 18.44 18.45 -20.36
C ILE A 24 17.51 17.32 -19.93
N ALA A 25 18.07 16.24 -19.47
CA ALA A 25 17.35 15.15 -18.84
C ALA A 25 17.82 15.00 -17.39
N ASN A 26 16.88 14.82 -16.47
CA ASN A 26 17.13 14.37 -15.11
C ASN A 26 16.62 12.94 -14.99
N LEU A 27 17.48 12.05 -14.54
CA LEU A 27 17.13 10.69 -14.16
C LEU A 27 17.24 10.58 -12.64
N GLU A 28 16.11 10.34 -11.99
CA GLU A 28 16.00 10.20 -10.55
C GLU A 28 15.62 8.77 -10.20
N ILE A 29 16.28 8.17 -9.20
CA ILE A 29 15.98 6.83 -8.70
C ILE A 29 15.45 6.96 -7.28
N GLN A 30 14.20 6.55 -7.06
CA GLN A 30 13.55 6.54 -5.76
C GLN A 30 13.47 5.10 -5.23
N LYS A 31 14.14 4.83 -4.10
CA LYS A 31 14.15 3.50 -3.47
C LYS A 31 12.81 3.08 -2.91
N ILE A 32 12.05 4.03 -2.37
CA ILE A 32 10.71 3.82 -1.79
C ILE A 32 9.68 4.64 -2.55
N GLY A 33 8.45 4.15 -2.59
CA GLY A 33 7.33 4.89 -3.16
C GLY A 33 6.97 6.06 -2.25
N TYR A 34 7.61 7.21 -2.48
CA TYR A 34 7.24 8.44 -1.79
C TYR A 34 5.83 8.86 -2.18
N ALA A 35 5.06 9.35 -1.20
CA ALA A 35 3.78 9.97 -1.46
C ALA A 35 3.90 11.13 -2.46
N PHE A 36 2.83 11.37 -3.20
CA PHE A 36 2.74 12.48 -4.17
C PHE A 36 3.71 12.40 -5.34
N PRO A 37 3.83 11.24 -6.03
CA PRO A 37 4.80 11.09 -7.12
C PRO A 37 4.61 12.12 -8.24
N GLY A 38 3.38 12.50 -8.55
CA GLY A 38 3.07 13.52 -9.56
C GLY A 38 3.53 14.92 -9.17
N GLN A 39 3.26 15.34 -7.93
CA GLN A 39 3.66 16.66 -7.40
C GLN A 39 5.18 16.77 -7.32
N ARG A 40 5.86 15.75 -6.84
CA ARG A 40 7.32 15.69 -6.77
C ARG A 40 7.93 15.81 -8.17
N THR A 41 7.45 15.01 -9.12
CA THR A 41 7.89 15.09 -10.53
C THR A 41 7.71 16.49 -11.13
N ALA A 42 6.59 17.16 -10.81
CA ALA A 42 6.37 18.54 -11.25
C ALA A 42 7.40 19.51 -10.66
N CYS A 43 7.76 19.39 -9.38
CA CYS A 43 8.77 20.20 -8.72
C CYS A 43 10.16 19.99 -9.36
N TYR A 44 10.58 18.76 -9.56
CA TYR A 44 11.85 18.43 -10.22
C TYR A 44 11.91 19.00 -11.63
N SER A 45 10.84 18.83 -12.39
CA SER A 45 10.75 19.34 -13.75
C SER A 45 10.79 20.87 -13.81
N ALA A 46 10.16 21.54 -12.84
CA ALA A 46 10.20 23.00 -12.72
C ALA A 46 11.60 23.52 -12.37
N ASP A 47 12.28 22.90 -11.39
CA ASP A 47 13.64 23.25 -11.00
C ASP A 47 14.60 23.09 -12.19
N LEU A 48 14.52 21.98 -12.91
CA LEU A 48 15.34 21.72 -14.09
C LEU A 48 15.14 22.77 -15.19
N LEU A 49 13.89 23.17 -15.45
CA LEU A 49 13.56 24.20 -16.42
C LEU A 49 14.09 25.58 -16.01
N LEU A 50 13.98 25.93 -14.72
CA LEU A 50 14.49 27.19 -14.19
C LEU A 50 16.02 27.25 -14.22
N ARG A 51 16.72 26.16 -13.95
CA ARG A 51 18.17 26.06 -14.09
C ARG A 51 18.60 26.25 -15.56
N GLN A 52 17.90 25.60 -16.49
CA GLN A 52 18.15 25.79 -17.92
C GLN A 52 17.94 27.25 -18.31
N TYR A 53 16.83 27.88 -17.90
CA TYR A 53 16.53 29.27 -18.16
C TYR A 53 17.68 30.20 -17.70
N LYS A 54 18.10 30.06 -16.43
CA LYS A 54 19.20 30.86 -15.88
C LYS A 54 20.47 30.70 -16.72
N ARG A 55 20.86 29.46 -17.02
CA ARG A 55 22.07 29.13 -17.78
C ARG A 55 22.04 29.72 -19.20
N VAL A 56 20.93 29.53 -19.92
CA VAL A 56 20.77 30.05 -21.28
C VAL A 56 20.79 31.59 -21.29
N LYS A 57 20.07 32.20 -20.36
CA LYS A 57 20.05 33.66 -20.20
C LYS A 57 21.44 34.23 -19.94
N ASP A 58 22.21 33.63 -19.03
CA ASP A 58 23.56 34.09 -18.69
C ASP A 58 24.54 33.86 -19.84
N ARG A 59 24.42 32.77 -20.59
CA ARG A 59 25.20 32.54 -21.81
C ARG A 59 24.92 33.61 -22.86
N LYS A 60 23.65 33.90 -23.15
CA LYS A 60 23.23 34.93 -24.10
C LYS A 60 23.78 36.33 -23.71
N ARG A 61 23.70 36.66 -22.39
CA ARG A 61 24.23 37.90 -21.87
C ARG A 61 25.75 38.02 -22.10
N ARG A 62 26.52 36.94 -21.87
CA ARG A 62 27.96 36.90 -22.12
C ARG A 62 28.30 37.06 -23.60
N GLU A 63 27.43 36.54 -24.47
CA GLU A 63 27.55 36.64 -25.92
C GLU A 63 27.01 37.98 -26.50
N ASN A 64 26.55 38.90 -25.66
CA ASN A 64 25.84 40.13 -26.07
C ASN A 64 24.61 39.87 -26.96
N LYS A 65 23.95 38.76 -26.79
CA LYS A 65 22.72 38.37 -27.50
C LYS A 65 21.48 38.55 -26.60
N LYS A 66 20.34 38.89 -27.24
CA LYS A 66 19.07 38.94 -26.51
C LYS A 66 18.53 37.53 -26.30
N PHE A 67 18.06 37.25 -25.07
CA PHE A 67 17.33 36.02 -24.73
C PHE A 67 15.95 36.02 -25.38
N ASN A 68 15.53 34.83 -25.86
CA ASN A 68 14.19 34.56 -26.33
C ASN A 68 13.74 33.21 -25.78
N TYR A 69 12.45 33.00 -25.52
CA TYR A 69 11.91 31.73 -25.06
C TYR A 69 12.14 30.56 -26.04
N ARG A 70 12.36 30.83 -27.34
CA ARG A 70 12.79 29.84 -28.35
C ARG A 70 14.18 29.27 -28.10
N ASP A 71 14.99 29.97 -27.29
CA ASP A 71 16.34 29.51 -26.94
C ASP A 71 16.29 28.35 -25.89
N LEU A 72 15.14 28.19 -25.20
CA LEU A 72 14.94 27.10 -24.27
C LEU A 72 14.67 25.80 -25.02
N LYS A 73 15.22 24.72 -24.51
CA LYS A 73 15.03 23.37 -25.02
C LYS A 73 14.15 22.54 -24.06
N LYS A 74 13.66 21.42 -24.55
CA LYS A 74 12.89 20.47 -23.71
C LYS A 74 13.73 19.98 -22.54
N VAL A 75 13.08 19.87 -21.40
CA VAL A 75 13.61 19.22 -20.21
C VAL A 75 12.84 17.92 -19.99
N TYR A 76 13.58 16.87 -19.67
CA TYR A 76 13.05 15.55 -19.44
C TYR A 76 13.28 15.18 -17.97
N THR A 77 12.23 14.79 -17.27
CA THR A 77 12.31 14.26 -15.92
C THR A 77 11.91 12.79 -15.96
N ILE A 78 12.86 11.91 -15.71
CA ILE A 78 12.66 10.46 -15.69
C ILE A 78 12.79 10.02 -14.25
N VAL A 79 11.72 9.48 -13.68
CA VAL A 79 11.70 9.01 -12.29
C VAL A 79 11.56 7.50 -12.30
N LEU A 80 12.55 6.81 -11.74
CA LEU A 80 12.56 5.36 -11.56
C LEU A 80 12.18 5.04 -10.11
N PHE A 81 11.10 4.31 -9.92
CA PHE A 81 10.66 3.82 -8.61
C PHE A 81 11.14 2.39 -8.41
N GLU A 82 12.06 2.16 -7.48
CA GLU A 82 12.45 0.79 -7.09
C GLU A 82 11.27 0.04 -6.45
N LYS A 83 10.51 0.75 -5.60
CA LYS A 83 9.20 0.35 -5.09
C LYS A 83 8.23 1.46 -5.43
N SER A 84 7.29 1.19 -6.31
CA SER A 84 6.28 2.15 -6.73
C SER A 84 5.12 2.27 -5.73
N THR A 85 4.38 3.37 -5.81
CA THR A 85 3.21 3.60 -4.95
C THR A 85 2.01 2.77 -5.43
N ARG A 86 0.97 2.70 -4.59
CA ARG A 86 -0.23 1.90 -4.84
C ARG A 86 -0.89 2.20 -6.19
N GLU A 87 -0.90 3.46 -6.60
CA GLU A 87 -1.53 3.91 -7.84
C GLU A 87 -0.93 3.23 -9.08
N PHE A 88 0.37 2.94 -9.08
CA PHE A 88 1.01 2.20 -10.18
C PHE A 88 0.55 0.74 -10.21
N HIS A 89 0.31 0.13 -9.07
CA HIS A 89 -0.14 -1.26 -8.97
C HIS A 89 -1.60 -1.48 -9.40
N GLU A 90 -2.37 -0.41 -9.60
CA GLU A 90 -3.69 -0.49 -10.24
C GLU A 90 -3.59 -0.79 -11.74
N ILE A 91 -2.39 -0.63 -12.35
CA ILE A 91 -2.12 -0.90 -13.77
C ILE A 91 -0.91 -1.84 -13.88
N PRO A 92 -1.02 -3.11 -13.42
CA PRO A 92 0.13 -4.02 -13.24
C PRO A 92 0.83 -4.42 -14.54
N ASP A 93 0.18 -4.26 -15.69
CA ASP A 93 0.74 -4.58 -17.00
C ASP A 93 1.58 -3.44 -17.61
N LYS A 94 1.64 -2.29 -16.93
CA LYS A 94 2.36 -1.10 -17.40
C LYS A 94 3.37 -0.64 -16.37
N TYR A 95 4.60 -0.54 -16.79
CA TYR A 95 5.70 -0.02 -15.97
C TYR A 95 6.24 1.33 -16.45
N LEU A 96 5.79 1.82 -17.63
CA LEU A 96 6.14 3.11 -18.21
C LEU A 96 4.90 4.01 -18.29
N HIS A 97 4.98 5.16 -17.66
CA HIS A 97 3.91 6.15 -17.63
C HIS A 97 4.42 7.49 -18.13
N TYR A 98 3.95 7.92 -19.29
CA TYR A 98 4.29 9.20 -19.88
C TYR A 98 3.33 10.29 -19.42
N VAL A 99 3.86 11.38 -18.88
CA VAL A 99 3.04 12.53 -18.48
C VAL A 99 2.79 13.40 -19.69
N GLU A 100 1.52 13.57 -20.04
CA GLU A 100 1.07 14.43 -21.13
C GLU A 100 0.24 15.61 -20.59
N HIS A 101 0.59 16.82 -21.04
CA HIS A 101 -0.19 18.02 -20.76
C HIS A 101 -1.21 18.20 -21.90
N THR A 102 -2.48 18.08 -21.58
CA THR A 102 -3.58 18.24 -22.51
C THR A 102 -4.45 19.43 -22.12
N TYR A 103 -5.02 20.11 -23.10
CA TYR A 103 -6.00 21.15 -22.87
C TYR A 103 -7.40 20.59 -23.12
N ASP A 104 -8.36 20.91 -22.27
CA ASP A 104 -9.75 20.47 -22.34
C ASP A 104 -10.44 20.82 -23.65
N THR A 105 -10.01 21.91 -24.27
CA THR A 105 -10.49 22.39 -25.58
C THR A 105 -9.86 21.68 -26.78
N GLY A 106 -8.90 20.74 -26.55
CA GLY A 106 -8.11 20.12 -27.62
C GLY A 106 -7.03 21.03 -28.24
N LEU A 107 -6.79 22.22 -27.65
CA LEU A 107 -5.71 23.11 -28.07
C LEU A 107 -4.37 22.39 -27.93
N LYS A 108 -3.51 22.49 -28.94
CA LYS A 108 -2.19 21.88 -28.97
C LYS A 108 -1.12 22.96 -28.81
N LEU A 109 -0.62 23.12 -27.59
CA LEU A 109 0.56 23.93 -27.31
C LEU A 109 1.70 23.02 -26.85
N GLU A 110 2.88 23.24 -27.41
CA GLU A 110 4.05 22.47 -27.02
C GLU A 110 4.59 22.96 -25.66
N THR A 111 4.65 22.07 -24.69
CA THR A 111 5.27 22.31 -23.41
C THR A 111 6.73 21.88 -23.45
N LEU A 112 7.60 22.60 -22.70
CA LEU A 112 9.03 22.26 -22.62
C LEU A 112 9.29 21.08 -21.66
N GLN A 113 8.38 20.80 -20.74
CA GLN A 113 8.52 19.76 -19.73
C GLN A 113 7.96 18.44 -20.27
N LYS A 114 8.75 17.39 -20.15
CA LYS A 114 8.37 16.01 -20.46
C LYS A 114 8.77 15.14 -19.28
N SER A 115 7.86 14.34 -18.78
CA SER A 115 8.14 13.44 -17.66
C SER A 115 7.76 12.01 -17.99
N VAL A 116 8.55 11.07 -17.47
CA VAL A 116 8.33 9.64 -17.59
C VAL A 116 8.50 9.04 -16.19
N LEU A 117 7.49 8.33 -15.73
CA LEU A 117 7.51 7.59 -14.47
C LEU A 117 7.67 6.11 -14.79
N VAL A 118 8.60 5.45 -14.12
CA VAL A 118 8.95 4.05 -14.38
C VAL A 118 8.86 3.25 -13.09
N ALA A 119 7.94 2.31 -13.02
CA ALA A 119 7.78 1.39 -11.89
C ALA A 119 8.67 0.16 -12.08
N LEU A 120 9.88 0.15 -11.48
CA LEU A 120 10.86 -0.92 -11.65
C LEU A 120 10.41 -2.23 -10.99
N ASP A 121 9.66 -2.19 -9.91
CA ASP A 121 9.08 -3.36 -9.26
C ASP A 121 8.02 -4.05 -10.15
N ILE A 122 7.22 -3.27 -10.88
CA ILE A 122 6.28 -3.79 -11.88
C ILE A 122 7.05 -4.31 -13.10
N PHE A 123 8.07 -3.57 -13.56
CA PHE A 123 8.94 -4.03 -14.66
C PHE A 123 9.55 -5.40 -14.36
N ARG A 124 10.19 -5.57 -13.19
CA ARG A 124 10.79 -6.88 -12.79
C ARG A 124 9.78 -8.02 -12.84
N LYS A 125 8.57 -7.82 -12.33
CA LYS A 125 7.50 -8.82 -12.42
C LYS A 125 7.11 -9.15 -13.85
N ASN A 126 7.03 -8.13 -14.72
CA ASN A 126 6.63 -8.32 -16.11
C ASN A 126 7.67 -9.07 -16.94
N ILE A 127 8.95 -9.02 -16.54
CA ILE A 127 10.03 -9.75 -17.24
C ILE A 127 10.47 -11.03 -16.52
N GLU A 128 9.89 -11.38 -15.36
CA GLU A 128 10.32 -12.50 -14.51
C GLU A 128 10.44 -13.82 -15.29
N ASN A 129 9.49 -14.08 -16.19
CA ASN A 129 9.40 -15.33 -16.96
C ASN A 129 9.73 -15.17 -18.46
N ARG A 130 10.40 -14.08 -18.83
CA ARG A 130 10.83 -13.85 -20.22
C ARG A 130 12.17 -13.13 -20.31
N SER A 131 12.84 -13.30 -21.42
CA SER A 131 14.06 -12.53 -21.73
C SER A 131 13.73 -11.07 -22.08
N ILE A 132 14.71 -10.18 -21.83
CA ILE A 132 14.63 -8.76 -22.26
C ILE A 132 14.57 -8.68 -23.80
N GLU A 133 13.72 -7.82 -24.33
CA GLU A 133 13.44 -7.73 -25.76
C GLU A 133 14.14 -6.57 -26.48
N ASN A 134 14.40 -5.49 -25.75
CA ASN A 134 14.91 -4.26 -26.34
C ASN A 134 15.92 -3.55 -25.42
N LYS A 135 16.59 -2.52 -25.97
CA LYS A 135 17.63 -1.77 -25.27
C LYS A 135 17.11 -0.98 -24.06
N LEU A 136 15.85 -0.56 -24.06
CA LEU A 136 15.23 0.10 -22.91
C LEU A 136 15.10 -0.88 -21.74
N GLU A 137 14.60 -2.09 -22.01
CA GLU A 137 14.51 -3.15 -20.98
C GLU A 137 15.90 -3.54 -20.46
N ALA A 138 16.92 -3.52 -21.35
CA ALA A 138 18.31 -3.76 -20.93
C ALA A 138 18.79 -2.68 -19.93
N TRP A 139 18.49 -1.42 -20.17
CA TRP A 139 18.77 -0.32 -19.22
C TRP A 139 18.01 -0.48 -17.91
N LEU A 140 16.72 -0.80 -17.99
CA LEU A 140 15.90 -0.97 -16.79
C LEU A 140 16.38 -2.17 -15.97
N LEU A 141 16.79 -3.24 -16.61
CA LEU A 141 17.38 -4.41 -15.94
C LEU A 141 18.69 -4.07 -15.23
N LEU A 142 19.61 -3.36 -15.93
CA LEU A 142 20.86 -2.90 -15.34
C LEU A 142 20.65 -2.06 -14.08
N LEU A 143 19.62 -1.19 -14.09
CA LEU A 143 19.31 -0.26 -12.99
C LEU A 143 18.49 -0.88 -11.86
N SER A 144 17.86 -2.04 -12.08
CA SER A 144 16.88 -2.58 -11.13
C SER A 144 17.17 -3.99 -10.62
N SER A 145 18.10 -4.74 -11.26
CA SER A 145 18.41 -6.12 -10.87
C SER A 145 19.82 -6.23 -10.32
N ASP A 146 19.95 -7.00 -9.26
CA ASP A 146 21.21 -7.47 -8.68
C ASP A 146 21.38 -8.99 -8.81
N GLU A 147 20.48 -9.65 -9.55
CA GLU A 147 20.51 -11.08 -9.79
C GLU A 147 21.60 -11.43 -10.81
N PRO A 148 22.62 -12.24 -10.44
CA PRO A 148 23.75 -12.56 -11.32
C PRO A 148 23.33 -13.17 -12.66
N GLU A 149 22.33 -14.03 -12.66
CA GLU A 149 21.82 -14.70 -13.86
C GLU A 149 21.23 -13.70 -14.85
N ARG A 150 20.49 -12.71 -14.35
CA ARG A 150 19.89 -11.66 -15.17
C ARG A 150 20.94 -10.68 -15.70
N ILE A 151 21.95 -10.37 -14.90
CA ILE A 151 23.09 -9.54 -15.36
C ILE A 151 23.89 -10.30 -16.42
N MET A 152 24.11 -11.60 -16.26
CA MET A 152 24.78 -12.40 -17.30
C MET A 152 23.99 -12.42 -18.62
N GLU A 153 22.66 -12.64 -18.56
CA GLU A 153 21.78 -12.55 -19.74
C GLU A 153 21.89 -11.18 -20.42
N LEU A 154 21.89 -10.08 -19.64
CA LEU A 154 22.06 -8.73 -20.14
C LEU A 154 23.39 -8.59 -20.91
N LEU A 155 24.51 -8.99 -20.30
CA LEU A 155 25.85 -8.81 -20.85
C LEU A 155 26.10 -9.74 -22.07
N GLU A 156 25.46 -10.90 -22.17
CA GLU A 156 25.50 -11.76 -23.33
C GLU A 156 24.71 -11.17 -24.50
N LYS A 157 23.50 -10.63 -24.25
CA LYS A 157 22.63 -10.10 -25.28
C LYS A 157 23.03 -8.69 -25.75
N TYR A 158 23.59 -7.88 -24.84
CA TYR A 158 24.00 -6.51 -25.05
C TYR A 158 25.42 -6.28 -24.50
N PRO A 159 26.47 -6.72 -25.21
CA PRO A 159 27.86 -6.65 -24.72
C PRO A 159 28.36 -5.23 -24.39
N GLU A 160 27.79 -4.19 -25.02
CA GLU A 160 28.11 -2.80 -24.74
C GLU A 160 27.80 -2.36 -23.30
N PHE A 161 26.93 -3.08 -22.59
CA PHE A 161 26.63 -2.81 -21.18
C PHE A 161 27.74 -3.25 -20.23
N ARG A 162 28.72 -4.02 -20.68
CA ARG A 162 29.84 -4.47 -19.83
C ARG A 162 30.66 -3.29 -19.35
N GLU A 163 31.06 -2.40 -20.26
CA GLU A 163 31.84 -1.21 -19.94
C GLU A 163 31.05 -0.30 -18.98
N ILE A 164 29.76 -0.07 -19.29
CA ILE A 164 28.86 0.71 -18.45
C ILE A 164 28.71 0.09 -17.06
N TYR A 165 28.57 -1.23 -16.98
CA TYR A 165 28.47 -1.93 -15.69
C TYR A 165 29.74 -1.74 -14.85
N GLU A 166 30.91 -1.83 -15.47
CA GLU A 166 32.21 -1.61 -14.82
C GLU A 166 32.38 -0.17 -14.36
N GLU A 167 31.98 0.82 -15.18
CA GLU A 167 32.01 2.25 -14.82
C GLU A 167 31.07 2.56 -13.64
N VAL A 168 29.84 2.09 -13.67
CA VAL A 168 28.87 2.25 -12.57
C VAL A 168 29.40 1.62 -11.29
N TYR A 169 30.02 0.42 -11.40
CA TYR A 169 30.66 -0.23 -10.28
C TYR A 169 31.79 0.61 -9.65
N GLN A 170 32.62 1.26 -10.48
CA GLN A 170 33.70 2.14 -10.02
C GLN A 170 33.14 3.44 -9.41
N MET A 171 32.11 4.03 -10.02
CA MET A 171 31.43 5.23 -9.47
C MET A 171 30.81 4.95 -8.10
N CYS A 172 30.17 3.81 -7.91
CA CYS A 172 29.60 3.41 -6.63
C CYS A 172 30.63 3.34 -5.48
N ARG A 173 31.91 3.28 -5.81
CA ARG A 173 33.01 3.32 -4.82
C ARG A 173 33.40 4.74 -4.42
N ASN A 174 32.96 5.79 -5.14
CA ASN A 174 33.31 7.18 -4.90
C ASN A 174 32.08 8.03 -4.51
N VAL A 175 31.59 7.81 -3.31
CA VAL A 175 30.32 8.38 -2.78
C VAL A 175 30.37 9.91 -2.61
N GLU A 176 31.55 10.50 -2.31
CA GLU A 176 31.67 11.94 -1.99
C GLU A 176 31.40 12.87 -3.18
N GLY A 177 31.68 12.43 -4.42
CA GLY A 177 31.47 13.24 -5.63
C GLY A 177 29.98 13.38 -6.02
N ILE A 178 29.15 12.48 -5.59
CA ILE A 178 27.72 12.41 -5.99
C ILE A 178 26.88 13.38 -5.15
N MET A 179 27.22 13.58 -3.88
CA MET A 179 26.46 14.41 -2.93
C MET A 179 26.40 15.90 -3.25
N SER A 180 27.25 16.40 -4.14
CA SER A 180 27.35 17.85 -4.45
C SER A 180 26.35 18.33 -5.53
N LEU A 181 25.52 17.47 -6.10
CA LEU A 181 24.68 17.76 -7.26
C LEU A 181 23.24 18.17 -6.93
N PHE A 182 22.84 18.08 -5.65
CA PHE A 182 21.45 18.33 -5.24
C PHE A 182 21.13 19.81 -5.00
N SER A 183 19.89 20.21 -5.32
CA SER A 183 19.36 21.45 -4.79
C SER A 183 18.89 21.22 -3.34
N LYS A 184 19.32 22.11 -2.44
CA LYS A 184 18.94 22.03 -1.02
C LYS A 184 17.43 22.10 -0.83
N GLU A 185 16.74 22.82 -1.70
CA GLU A 185 15.29 22.98 -1.69
C GLU A 185 14.55 21.66 -1.97
N LEU A 186 15.06 20.86 -2.94
CA LEU A 186 14.49 19.56 -3.25
C LEU A 186 14.77 18.55 -2.12
N GLU A 187 15.96 18.58 -1.54
CA GLU A 187 16.31 17.76 -0.39
C GLU A 187 15.40 18.04 0.82
N GLU A 188 15.08 19.32 1.07
CA GLU A 188 14.15 19.71 2.14
C GLU A 188 12.72 19.24 1.85
N MET A 189 12.26 19.36 0.61
CA MET A 189 10.94 18.88 0.20
C MET A 189 10.80 17.36 0.36
N ASP A 190 11.87 16.61 0.04
CA ASP A 190 11.88 15.16 0.21
C ASP A 190 11.82 14.77 1.67
N ARG A 191 12.60 15.43 2.52
CA ARG A 191 12.59 15.22 3.98
C ARG A 191 11.20 15.49 4.57
N ASN A 192 10.57 16.59 4.17
CA ASN A 192 9.22 16.95 4.61
C ASN A 192 8.18 15.91 4.15
N THR A 193 8.33 15.37 2.94
CA THR A 193 7.46 14.30 2.43
C THR A 193 7.60 13.02 3.24
N VAL A 194 8.83 12.62 3.60
CA VAL A 194 9.06 11.45 4.46
C VAL A 194 8.44 11.65 5.84
N SER A 195 8.60 12.83 6.44
CA SER A 195 7.99 13.17 7.73
C SER A 195 6.45 13.03 7.67
N TYR A 196 5.84 13.58 6.63
CA TYR A 196 4.39 13.44 6.39
C TYR A 196 3.94 11.98 6.27
N MET A 197 4.69 11.15 5.52
CA MET A 197 4.39 9.73 5.37
C MET A 197 4.47 8.97 6.70
N ILE A 198 5.42 9.32 7.57
CA ILE A 198 5.54 8.73 8.90
C ILE A 198 4.32 9.09 9.74
N GLU A 199 3.92 10.38 9.77
CA GLU A 199 2.76 10.85 10.51
C GLU A 199 1.45 10.18 10.02
N GLU A 200 1.30 9.97 8.70
CA GLU A 200 0.15 9.28 8.12
C GLU A 200 0.11 7.80 8.54
N LEU A 201 1.25 7.11 8.49
CA LEU A 201 1.35 5.72 8.94
C LEU A 201 1.07 5.57 10.44
N GLU A 202 1.58 6.46 11.28
CA GLU A 202 1.30 6.48 12.71
C GLU A 202 -0.20 6.68 12.99
N ALA A 203 -0.86 7.56 12.24
CA ALA A 203 -2.30 7.77 12.33
C ALA A 203 -3.10 6.52 11.90
N GLU A 204 -2.67 5.84 10.83
CA GLU A 204 -3.30 4.59 10.38
C GLU A 204 -3.15 3.46 11.41
N VAL A 205 -1.97 3.30 12.00
CA VAL A 205 -1.69 2.31 13.06
C VAL A 205 -2.59 2.58 14.26
N LYS A 206 -2.65 3.82 14.73
CA LYS A 206 -3.51 4.21 15.86
C LYS A 206 -4.99 3.94 15.57
N ALA A 207 -5.47 4.28 14.38
CA ALA A 207 -6.85 4.01 13.97
C ALA A 207 -7.15 2.50 13.84
N ALA A 208 -6.16 1.68 13.50
CA ALA A 208 -6.29 0.22 13.48
C ALA A 208 -6.33 -0.36 14.90
N GLU A 209 -5.50 0.13 15.81
CA GLU A 209 -5.51 -0.25 17.23
C GLU A 209 -6.83 0.09 17.92
N GLU A 210 -7.35 1.30 17.69
CA GLU A 210 -8.66 1.72 18.22
C GLU A 210 -9.80 0.83 17.72
N ARG A 211 -9.79 0.45 16.42
CA ARG A 211 -10.77 -0.49 15.85
C ARG A 211 -10.66 -1.89 16.47
N ALA A 212 -9.44 -2.39 16.62
CA ALA A 212 -9.21 -3.70 17.23
C ALA A 212 -9.64 -3.74 18.69
N GLU A 213 -9.42 -2.66 19.45
CA GLU A 213 -9.90 -2.55 20.83
C GLU A 213 -11.43 -2.48 20.92
N GLN A 214 -12.06 -1.79 19.98
CA GLN A 214 -13.53 -1.73 19.92
C GLN A 214 -14.12 -3.09 19.57
N GLU A 215 -13.59 -3.80 18.58
CA GLU A 215 -14.01 -5.18 18.26
C GLU A 215 -13.86 -6.13 19.45
N ARG A 216 -12.76 -5.99 20.21
CA ARG A 216 -12.57 -6.81 21.42
C ARG A 216 -13.65 -6.53 22.47
N LYS A 217 -13.94 -5.26 22.74
CA LYS A 217 -15.02 -4.88 23.69
C LYS A 217 -16.40 -5.37 23.23
N GLU A 218 -16.68 -5.30 21.94
CA GLU A 218 -17.94 -5.81 21.36
C GLU A 218 -18.05 -7.34 21.50
N ARG A 219 -16.95 -8.07 21.29
CA ARG A 219 -16.91 -9.54 21.51
C ARG A 219 -17.10 -9.89 22.96
N GLU A 220 -16.39 -9.24 23.88
CA GLU A 220 -16.53 -9.45 25.33
C GLU A 220 -17.99 -9.21 25.77
N ALA A 221 -18.60 -8.12 25.31
CA ALA A 221 -20.00 -7.82 25.62
C ALA A 221 -21.00 -8.82 24.99
N ALA A 222 -20.69 -9.38 23.82
CA ALA A 222 -21.50 -10.41 23.20
C ALA A 222 -21.39 -11.76 23.93
N GLU A 223 -20.20 -12.12 24.40
CA GLU A 223 -19.96 -13.31 25.21
C GLU A 223 -20.69 -13.21 26.57
N GLU A 224 -20.61 -12.07 27.26
CA GLU A 224 -21.36 -11.86 28.49
C GLU A 224 -22.89 -11.99 28.31
N ARG A 225 -23.43 -11.42 27.22
CA ARG A 225 -24.89 -11.58 26.92
C ARG A 225 -25.25 -13.02 26.63
N ALA A 226 -24.41 -13.75 25.89
CA ALA A 226 -24.63 -15.15 25.57
C ALA A 226 -24.60 -16.04 26.85
N GLU A 227 -23.72 -15.72 27.80
CA GLU A 227 -23.63 -16.41 29.07
C GLU A 227 -24.83 -16.11 29.97
N GLN A 228 -25.28 -14.85 30.03
CA GLN A 228 -26.52 -14.49 30.73
C GLN A 228 -27.75 -15.22 30.16
N GLU A 229 -27.88 -15.26 28.83
CA GLU A 229 -28.98 -15.95 28.16
C GLU A 229 -28.96 -17.47 28.45
N ARG A 230 -27.78 -18.09 28.54
CA ARG A 230 -27.63 -19.49 28.94
C ARG A 230 -28.09 -19.72 30.37
N GLN A 231 -27.67 -18.88 31.30
CA GLN A 231 -28.09 -18.98 32.72
C GLN A 231 -29.59 -18.79 32.87
N GLU A 232 -30.18 -17.82 32.13
CA GLU A 232 -31.64 -17.64 32.15
C GLU A 232 -32.38 -18.85 31.57
N ARG A 233 -31.89 -19.47 30.51
CA ARG A 233 -32.47 -20.71 29.95
C ARG A 233 -32.36 -21.88 30.92
N GLU A 234 -31.20 -22.08 31.54
CA GLU A 234 -31.03 -23.15 32.55
C GLU A 234 -31.98 -22.98 33.73
N THR A 235 -32.10 -21.75 34.27
CA THR A 235 -33.03 -21.47 35.37
C THR A 235 -34.49 -21.66 34.96
N ALA A 236 -34.86 -21.29 33.72
CA ALA A 236 -36.19 -21.51 33.19
C ALA A 236 -36.49 -23.00 32.99
N GLU A 237 -35.55 -23.80 32.52
CA GLU A 237 -35.68 -25.26 32.38
C GLU A 237 -35.81 -25.95 33.74
N GLU A 238 -35.04 -25.53 34.75
CA GLU A 238 -35.16 -26.06 36.11
C GLU A 238 -36.54 -25.78 36.72
N ARG A 239 -37.03 -24.52 36.56
CA ARG A 239 -38.38 -24.17 37.02
C ARG A 239 -39.47 -25.02 36.32
N ALA A 240 -39.34 -25.18 35.00
CA ALA A 240 -40.28 -26.01 34.24
C ALA A 240 -40.26 -27.49 34.68
N LYS A 241 -39.07 -28.03 35.00
CA LYS A 241 -38.96 -29.40 35.57
C LYS A 241 -39.59 -29.51 36.94
N GLN A 242 -39.38 -28.54 37.83
CA GLN A 242 -39.99 -28.50 39.14
C GLN A 242 -41.52 -28.41 39.04
N GLU A 243 -42.03 -27.50 38.21
CA GLU A 243 -43.49 -27.36 38.01
C GLU A 243 -44.12 -28.60 37.44
N LYS A 244 -43.44 -29.31 36.53
CA LYS A 244 -43.90 -30.59 36.00
C LYS A 244 -43.96 -31.69 37.10
N GLN A 245 -42.90 -31.76 37.93
CA GLN A 245 -42.87 -32.72 39.05
C GLN A 245 -43.99 -32.45 40.09
N GLU A 246 -44.23 -31.18 40.43
CA GLU A 246 -45.31 -30.76 41.31
C GLU A 246 -46.67 -31.10 40.74
N ARG A 247 -46.92 -30.90 39.45
CA ARG A 247 -48.13 -31.27 38.75
C ARG A 247 -48.34 -32.81 38.78
N GLU A 248 -47.30 -33.57 38.44
CA GLU A 248 -47.35 -35.04 38.48
C GLU A 248 -47.68 -35.58 39.93
N ALA A 249 -47.00 -34.99 40.93
CA ALA A 249 -47.26 -35.33 42.32
C ALA A 249 -48.66 -34.92 42.79
N ALA A 250 -49.20 -33.80 42.34
CA ALA A 250 -50.54 -33.34 42.61
C ALA A 250 -51.59 -34.26 41.96
N GLU A 251 -51.40 -34.69 40.71
CA GLU A 251 -52.26 -35.65 40.01
C GLU A 251 -52.28 -37.02 40.72
N GLU A 252 -51.08 -37.48 41.16
CA GLU A 252 -50.98 -38.76 41.86
C GLU A 252 -51.73 -38.72 43.22
N ARG A 253 -51.58 -37.59 43.97
CA ARG A 253 -52.36 -37.39 45.21
C ARG A 253 -53.85 -37.33 44.93
N ALA A 254 -54.28 -36.64 43.86
CA ALA A 254 -55.72 -36.61 43.50
C ALA A 254 -56.25 -37.98 43.10
N LYS A 255 -55.48 -38.80 42.35
CA LYS A 255 -55.87 -40.22 42.05
C LYS A 255 -56.02 -41.08 43.32
N GLN A 256 -55.07 -40.95 44.27
CA GLN A 256 -55.14 -41.66 45.56
C GLN A 256 -56.38 -41.26 46.35
N GLN A 257 -56.67 -39.94 46.43
CA GLN A 257 -57.88 -39.47 47.11
C GLN A 257 -59.16 -39.96 46.44
N ILE A 258 -59.23 -39.97 45.11
CA ILE A 258 -60.36 -40.49 44.36
C ILE A 258 -60.54 -42.02 44.67
N ALA A 259 -59.44 -42.78 44.65
CA ALA A 259 -59.49 -44.23 44.97
C ALA A 259 -59.97 -44.49 46.41
N GLU A 260 -59.51 -43.73 47.39
CA GLU A 260 -59.90 -43.81 48.77
C GLU A 260 -61.38 -43.46 48.96
N LEU A 261 -61.85 -42.39 48.30
CA LEU A 261 -63.28 -42.04 48.31
C LEU A 261 -64.13 -43.10 47.63
N GLN A 262 -63.72 -43.72 46.55
CA GLN A 262 -64.43 -44.81 45.88
C GLN A 262 -64.52 -46.05 46.78
N GLU A 263 -63.43 -46.37 47.48
CA GLU A 263 -63.48 -47.49 48.44
C GLU A 263 -64.39 -47.20 49.62
N ARG A 264 -64.39 -45.95 50.11
CA ARG A 264 -65.31 -45.55 51.18
C ARG A 264 -66.76 -45.58 50.73
N ILE A 265 -67.09 -45.20 49.53
CA ILE A 265 -68.41 -45.30 48.91
C ILE A 265 -68.85 -46.78 48.86
N ARG A 266 -67.99 -47.69 48.37
CA ARG A 266 -68.26 -49.13 48.32
C ARG A 266 -68.57 -49.71 49.70
N ARG A 267 -67.80 -49.33 50.71
CA ARG A 267 -68.05 -49.78 52.10
C ARG A 267 -69.43 -49.32 52.65
N LEU A 268 -69.78 -48.06 52.37
CA LEU A 268 -71.09 -47.51 52.76
C LEU A 268 -72.24 -48.14 51.97
N GLU A 269 -72.08 -48.46 50.69
CA GLU A 269 -73.06 -49.17 49.89
C GLU A 269 -73.26 -50.64 50.39
N SER A 270 -72.18 -51.32 50.79
CA SER A 270 -72.23 -52.66 51.36
C SER A 270 -72.94 -52.65 52.72
N ALA A 271 -72.60 -51.72 53.61
CA ALA A 271 -73.26 -51.58 54.93
C ALA A 271 -74.73 -51.23 54.77
N LYS A 272 -75.11 -50.40 53.79
CA LYS A 272 -76.54 -50.09 53.53
C LYS A 272 -77.31 -51.27 52.93
N LYS A 273 -76.65 -52.21 52.26
CA LYS A 273 -77.26 -53.45 51.80
C LYS A 273 -77.50 -54.44 52.92
N GLU A 274 -76.58 -54.55 53.91
CA GLU A 274 -76.68 -55.35 55.07
C GLU A 274 -77.80 -54.88 56.08
N GLU A 275 -78.13 -53.58 56.09
CA GLU A 275 -79.23 -53.01 56.89
C GLU A 275 -80.62 -53.17 56.23
N LEU A 276 -80.72 -53.60 55.00
CA LEU A 276 -81.94 -53.75 54.20
C LEU A 276 -82.34 -55.20 53.98
N GLU A 277 -81.53 -56.17 54.44
CA GLU A 277 -81.89 -57.62 54.54
C GLU A 277 -82.26 -57.99 56.00
#